data_8b779d73fca4d05c948e48629acb41b9
#
_entry.id   8b779d73fca4d05c948e48629acb41b9
#
_cell.length_a   1.000
_cell.length_b   1.000
_cell.length_c   1.000
_cell.angle_alpha   90.00
_cell.angle_beta   90.00
_cell.angle_gamma   90.00
#
_symmetry.space_group_name_H-M   'P 1'
#
loop_
_entity.id
_entity.type
_entity.pdbx_description
1 polymer ?
#
loop_
_entity_poly.entity_id
_entity_poly.type
_entity_poly.pdbx_seq_one_letter_code
_entity_poly.pdbx_strand_id
1 'polypeptide(L)'
;MKFIILQIKLLLFFLICFSFIVKAEEPKKITNDHEFNFYSGTFDFSDDGKRSTIIGFQHQNESLVRDSFLGVLSPVTGAMITADNATYMYTGVQAQYDLGKVKFTPSFTPGIYNEGDGKDLGHLVEFKSELQLSFDLFENSQLGMSYNHISNASLGEKNPGANSYMFNFLKQF
;
A
#
# COMPACT_ATOMS: atom_id res chain seq x y z
N MET A 1 30.48 3.42 10.53
CA MET A 1 30.64 4.55 9.59
C MET A 1 30.54 4.13 8.12
N LYS A 2 31.26 3.11 7.62
CA LYS A 2 31.18 2.64 6.21
C LYS A 2 29.81 2.13 5.79
N PHE A 3 29.05 1.48 6.68
CA PHE A 3 27.72 0.93 6.41
C PHE A 3 26.65 2.04 6.22
N ILE A 4 26.70 3.09 7.03
CA ILE A 4 25.80 4.24 6.94
C ILE A 4 26.04 5.01 5.63
N ILE A 5 27.30 5.16 5.21
CA ILE A 5 27.66 5.83 3.95
C ILE A 5 27.14 5.04 2.74
N LEU A 6 27.16 3.69 2.80
CA LEU A 6 26.63 2.83 1.74
C LEU A 6 25.11 2.95 1.63
N GLN A 7 24.38 3.00 2.75
CA GLN A 7 22.92 3.19 2.76
C GLN A 7 22.50 4.57 2.23
N ILE A 8 23.25 5.63 2.59
CA ILE A 8 22.98 6.98 2.05
C ILE A 8 23.24 7.03 0.55
N LYS A 9 24.29 6.38 0.03
CA LYS A 9 24.54 6.30 -1.41
C LYS A 9 23.47 5.51 -2.16
N LEU A 10 22.96 4.41 -1.58
CA LEU A 10 21.88 3.62 -2.16
C LEU A 10 20.57 4.42 -2.19
N LEU A 11 20.27 5.16 -1.14
CA LEU A 11 19.09 6.05 -1.06
C LEU A 11 19.18 7.20 -2.07
N LEU A 12 20.37 7.83 -2.20
CA LEU A 12 20.61 8.87 -3.19
C LEU A 12 20.55 8.34 -4.63
N PHE A 13 21.04 7.14 -4.89
CA PHE A 13 20.92 6.49 -6.19
C PHE A 13 19.46 6.19 -6.55
N PHE A 14 18.66 5.69 -5.60
CA PHE A 14 17.21 5.50 -5.77
C PHE A 14 16.50 6.82 -6.04
N LEU A 15 16.80 7.89 -5.31
CA LEU A 15 16.23 9.23 -5.53
C LEU A 15 16.59 9.82 -6.89
N ILE A 16 17.82 9.61 -7.36
CA ILE A 16 18.27 10.10 -8.68
C ILE A 16 17.62 9.29 -9.81
N CYS A 17 17.51 7.96 -9.68
CA CYS A 17 16.80 7.13 -10.67
C CYS A 17 15.30 7.49 -10.76
N PHE A 18 14.66 7.84 -9.65
CA PHE A 18 13.26 8.28 -9.64
C PHE A 18 13.05 9.62 -10.35
N SER A 19 14.03 10.52 -10.30
CA SER A 19 13.94 11.86 -10.92
C SER A 19 13.92 11.83 -12.44
N PHE A 20 14.36 10.75 -13.10
CA PHE A 20 14.42 10.64 -14.56
C PHE A 20 13.17 10.01 -15.20
N ILE A 21 12.24 9.46 -14.42
CA ILE A 21 11.12 8.66 -14.96
C ILE A 21 9.78 9.42 -14.91
N VAL A 22 9.65 10.46 -14.11
CA VAL A 22 8.39 11.18 -13.95
C VAL A 22 8.27 12.29 -14.98
N LYS A 23 7.80 11.95 -16.19
CA LYS A 23 7.11 12.90 -17.06
C LYS A 23 5.66 12.92 -16.57
N ALA A 24 5.28 13.95 -15.81
CA ALA A 24 3.89 14.15 -15.45
C ALA A 24 3.10 14.39 -16.75
N GLU A 25 2.33 13.39 -17.19
CA GLU A 25 1.27 13.63 -18.17
C GLU A 25 0.18 14.47 -17.48
N GLU A 26 -0.41 15.40 -18.25
CA GLU A 26 -1.53 16.19 -17.78
C GLU A 26 -2.63 15.25 -17.24
N PRO A 27 -3.30 15.59 -16.13
CA PRO A 27 -4.30 14.74 -15.54
C PRO A 27 -5.40 14.45 -16.57
N LYS A 28 -5.48 13.19 -17.00
CA LYS A 28 -6.56 12.69 -17.83
C LYS A 28 -7.86 12.99 -17.08
N LYS A 29 -8.81 13.71 -17.71
CA LYS A 29 -10.11 13.99 -17.10
C LYS A 29 -10.78 12.66 -16.78
N ILE A 30 -10.69 12.25 -15.52
CA ILE A 30 -11.21 11.00 -15.02
C ILE A 30 -12.73 11.18 -14.98
N THR A 31 -13.45 10.28 -15.65
CA THR A 31 -14.92 10.28 -15.67
C THR A 31 -15.50 9.43 -14.54
N ASN A 32 -14.65 8.65 -13.85
CA ASN A 32 -15.03 7.78 -12.74
C ASN A 32 -14.31 8.27 -11.49
N ASP A 33 -15.07 8.75 -10.51
CA ASP A 33 -14.52 9.40 -9.31
C ASP A 33 -14.19 8.42 -8.17
N HIS A 34 -14.49 7.13 -8.35
CA HIS A 34 -14.33 6.12 -7.30
C HIS A 34 -13.69 4.84 -7.84
N GLU A 35 -12.70 4.33 -7.11
CA GLU A 35 -12.13 3.01 -7.36
C GLU A 35 -12.27 2.14 -6.11
N PHE A 36 -12.68 0.89 -6.29
CA PHE A 36 -12.66 -0.14 -5.26
C PHE A 36 -11.62 -1.19 -5.59
N ASN A 37 -10.76 -1.50 -4.62
CA ASN A 37 -9.79 -2.58 -4.67
C ASN A 37 -10.21 -3.68 -3.68
N PHE A 38 -10.50 -4.86 -4.20
CA PHE A 38 -10.70 -6.08 -3.42
C PHE A 38 -9.43 -6.90 -3.48
N TYR A 39 -8.94 -7.32 -2.33
CA TYR A 39 -7.67 -8.04 -2.28
C TYR A 39 -7.72 -9.25 -1.34
N SER A 40 -6.89 -10.23 -1.67
CA SER A 40 -6.68 -11.43 -0.86
C SER A 40 -5.22 -11.88 -0.97
N GLY A 41 -4.70 -12.50 0.07
CA GLY A 41 -3.31 -12.95 0.06
C GLY A 41 -2.86 -13.58 1.36
N THR A 42 -1.58 -13.40 1.66
CA THR A 42 -0.94 -13.96 2.86
C THR A 42 -0.46 -12.84 3.76
N PHE A 43 -1.00 -12.78 4.95
CA PHE A 43 -0.55 -11.93 6.04
C PHE A 43 0.68 -12.54 6.68
N ASP A 44 1.69 -11.70 6.94
CA ASP A 44 2.94 -12.02 7.63
C ASP A 44 3.64 -13.28 7.10
N PHE A 45 3.87 -13.34 5.79
CA PHE A 45 4.54 -14.47 5.16
C PHE A 45 5.96 -14.73 5.69
N SER A 46 6.56 -13.76 6.36
CA SER A 46 7.92 -13.84 6.92
C SER A 46 8.00 -14.53 8.29
N ASP A 47 6.85 -14.76 8.95
CA ASP A 47 6.75 -15.45 10.25
C ASP A 47 5.88 -16.71 10.12
N ASP A 48 6.53 -17.88 10.04
CA ASP A 48 5.83 -19.16 9.84
C ASP A 48 4.81 -19.48 10.96
N GLY A 49 5.03 -18.98 12.17
CA GLY A 49 4.14 -19.21 13.32
C GLY A 49 2.91 -18.29 13.35
N LYS A 50 2.90 -17.23 12.52
CA LYS A 50 1.84 -16.21 12.51
C LYS A 50 1.31 -15.89 11.13
N ARG A 51 1.67 -16.71 10.14
CA ARG A 51 1.16 -16.59 8.77
C ARG A 51 -0.32 -16.91 8.71
N SER A 52 -1.10 -16.03 8.07
CA SER A 52 -2.55 -16.17 7.95
C SER A 52 -3.04 -15.76 6.57
N THR A 53 -4.19 -16.28 6.13
CA THR A 53 -4.88 -15.75 4.95
C THR A 53 -5.51 -14.41 5.29
N ILE A 54 -5.44 -13.47 4.35
CA ILE A 54 -6.01 -12.13 4.47
C ILE A 54 -6.99 -11.88 3.32
N ILE A 55 -8.10 -11.21 3.64
CA ILE A 55 -9.00 -10.58 2.68
C ILE A 55 -9.25 -9.14 3.10
N GLY A 56 -9.50 -8.27 2.14
CA GLY A 56 -9.82 -6.89 2.45
C GLY A 56 -10.34 -6.12 1.24
N PHE A 57 -10.70 -4.87 1.52
CA PHE A 57 -11.10 -3.92 0.49
C PHE A 57 -10.53 -2.54 0.79
N GLN A 58 -10.36 -1.75 -0.26
CA GLN A 58 -9.96 -0.35 -0.19
C GLN A 58 -10.81 0.45 -1.17
N HIS A 59 -11.24 1.60 -0.75
CA HIS A 59 -11.90 2.61 -1.56
C HIS A 59 -10.97 3.78 -1.76
N GLN A 60 -10.83 4.22 -3.01
CA GLN A 60 -10.15 5.44 -3.41
C GLN A 60 -11.19 6.45 -3.90
N ASN A 61 -11.05 7.69 -3.48
CA ASN A 61 -11.85 8.79 -3.97
C ASN A 61 -10.97 9.73 -4.81
N GLU A 62 -11.09 9.64 -6.13
CA GLU A 62 -10.31 10.45 -7.07
C GLU A 62 -10.83 11.88 -7.20
N SER A 63 -12.04 12.19 -6.74
CA SER A 63 -12.56 13.56 -6.71
C SER A 63 -11.84 14.45 -5.69
N LEU A 64 -11.13 13.85 -4.73
CA LEU A 64 -10.42 14.52 -3.64
C LEU A 64 -8.89 14.54 -3.81
N VAL A 65 -8.41 14.40 -5.05
CA VAL A 65 -6.96 14.40 -5.33
C VAL A 65 -6.29 15.73 -4.98
N ARG A 66 -4.99 15.66 -4.67
CA ARG A 66 -4.13 16.81 -4.38
C ARG A 66 -2.79 16.68 -5.07
N ASP A 67 -2.37 17.74 -5.74
CA ASP A 67 -1.02 17.83 -6.29
C ASP A 67 0.01 17.94 -5.17
N SER A 68 1.09 17.20 -5.31
CA SER A 68 2.22 17.22 -4.38
C SER A 68 3.55 17.04 -5.14
N PHE A 69 4.67 17.20 -4.45
CA PHE A 69 5.99 16.90 -5.00
C PHE A 69 6.19 15.40 -5.31
N LEU A 70 5.34 14.52 -4.76
CA LEU A 70 5.29 13.08 -5.05
C LEU A 70 4.30 12.75 -6.17
N GLY A 71 3.77 13.73 -6.89
CA GLY A 71 2.70 13.55 -7.89
C GLY A 71 1.31 13.76 -7.31
N VAL A 72 0.31 13.28 -8.01
CA VAL A 72 -1.11 13.41 -7.60
C VAL A 72 -1.42 12.38 -6.52
N LEU A 73 -1.77 12.86 -5.33
CA LEU A 73 -2.17 12.02 -4.20
C LEU A 73 -3.69 11.88 -4.14
N SER A 74 -4.16 10.65 -4.01
CA SER A 74 -5.57 10.31 -3.81
C SER A 74 -5.80 9.77 -2.40
N PRO A 75 -6.85 10.21 -1.69
CA PRO A 75 -7.20 9.63 -0.40
C PRO A 75 -7.75 8.22 -0.57
N VAL A 76 -7.37 7.35 0.35
CA VAL A 76 -7.84 5.97 0.42
C VAL A 76 -8.33 5.61 1.81
N THR A 77 -9.33 4.74 1.87
CA THR A 77 -9.85 4.17 3.12
C THR A 77 -10.14 2.70 2.90
N GLY A 78 -9.80 1.85 3.85
CA GLY A 78 -9.99 0.42 3.69
C GLY A 78 -10.02 -0.35 4.99
N ALA A 79 -10.28 -1.64 4.86
CA ALA A 79 -10.26 -2.59 5.96
C ALA A 79 -9.81 -3.96 5.47
N MET A 80 -9.22 -4.71 6.38
CA MET A 80 -8.86 -6.11 6.17
C MET A 80 -9.15 -6.96 7.41
N ILE A 81 -9.31 -8.25 7.16
CA ILE A 81 -9.41 -9.28 8.19
C ILE A 81 -8.57 -10.49 7.79
N THR A 82 -7.95 -11.13 8.78
CA THR A 82 -7.23 -12.38 8.59
C THR A 82 -8.08 -13.58 9.04
N ALA A 83 -7.66 -14.78 8.64
CA ALA A 83 -8.29 -16.01 9.10
C ALA A 83 -8.18 -16.23 10.64
N ASP A 84 -7.23 -15.57 11.30
CA ASP A 84 -7.05 -15.55 12.75
C ASP A 84 -7.75 -14.35 13.40
N ASN A 85 -8.78 -13.79 12.76
CA ASN A 85 -9.58 -12.67 13.26
C ASN A 85 -8.80 -11.36 13.53
N ALA A 86 -7.56 -11.25 13.10
CA ALA A 86 -6.88 -9.96 13.15
C ALA A 86 -7.53 -8.98 12.16
N THR A 87 -7.76 -7.74 12.57
CA THR A 87 -8.42 -6.71 11.76
C THR A 87 -7.58 -5.45 11.69
N TYR A 88 -7.63 -4.77 10.56
CA TYR A 88 -6.99 -3.46 10.37
C TYR A 88 -7.92 -2.54 9.59
N MET A 89 -8.28 -1.42 10.18
CA MET A 89 -9.05 -0.35 9.55
C MET A 89 -8.14 0.86 9.35
N TYR A 90 -8.08 1.39 8.15
CA TYR A 90 -7.09 2.40 7.80
C TYR A 90 -7.63 3.48 6.86
N THR A 91 -6.99 4.63 6.91
CA THR A 91 -7.14 5.70 5.93
C THR A 91 -5.77 6.31 5.65
N GLY A 92 -5.61 6.91 4.48
CA GLY A 92 -4.34 7.52 4.11
C GLY A 92 -4.34 8.01 2.68
N VAL A 93 -3.18 7.88 2.04
CA VAL A 93 -2.99 8.39 0.67
C VAL A 93 -2.26 7.37 -0.19
N GLN A 94 -2.54 7.41 -1.48
CA GLN A 94 -1.75 6.74 -2.51
C GLN A 94 -1.39 7.69 -3.64
N ALA A 95 -0.33 7.38 -4.37
CA ALA A 95 0.00 7.99 -5.65
C ALA A 95 -0.01 6.92 -6.73
N GLN A 96 -0.40 7.25 -7.96
CA GLN A 96 -0.36 6.32 -9.08
C GLN A 96 0.56 6.84 -10.16
N TYR A 97 1.42 5.96 -10.69
CA TYR A 97 2.37 6.25 -11.76
C TYR A 97 2.15 5.27 -12.91
N ASP A 98 1.88 5.80 -14.11
CA ASP A 98 1.76 5.00 -15.31
C ASP A 98 3.15 4.67 -15.88
N LEU A 99 3.45 3.37 -15.97
CA LEU A 99 4.68 2.81 -16.53
C LEU A 99 4.40 2.07 -17.84
N GLY A 100 3.56 2.66 -18.70
CA GLY A 100 3.10 2.06 -19.93
C GLY A 100 1.94 1.08 -19.73
N LYS A 101 2.21 -0.24 -19.78
CA LYS A 101 1.17 -1.27 -19.56
C LYS A 101 0.96 -1.62 -18.08
N VAL A 102 1.83 -1.13 -17.22
CA VAL A 102 1.81 -1.40 -15.77
C VAL A 102 1.62 -0.09 -15.04
N LYS A 103 0.81 -0.10 -14.00
CA LYS A 103 0.65 1.01 -13.07
C LYS A 103 1.37 0.67 -11.77
N PHE A 104 2.14 1.60 -11.24
CA PHE A 104 2.81 1.50 -9.96
C PHE A 104 2.12 2.41 -8.95
N THR A 105 1.66 1.84 -7.84
CA THR A 105 0.86 2.57 -6.85
C THR A 105 1.43 2.37 -5.46
N PRO A 106 2.35 3.25 -5.01
CA PRO A 106 2.74 3.32 -3.60
C PRO A 106 1.64 3.95 -2.77
N SER A 107 1.46 3.47 -1.54
CA SER A 107 0.54 4.04 -0.56
C SER A 107 1.11 4.05 0.85
N PHE A 108 0.59 4.97 1.66
CA PHE A 108 0.85 5.04 3.09
C PHE A 108 -0.45 5.27 3.84
N THR A 109 -0.80 4.32 4.71
CA THR A 109 -2.11 4.29 5.37
C THR A 109 -1.97 3.95 6.85
N PRO A 110 -1.96 4.96 7.74
CA PRO A 110 -2.13 4.75 9.17
C PRO A 110 -3.51 4.16 9.46
N GLY A 111 -3.59 3.37 10.56
CA GLY A 111 -4.85 2.74 10.92
C GLY A 111 -4.86 2.17 12.33
N ILE A 112 -5.96 1.50 12.65
CA ILE A 112 -6.20 0.82 13.91
C ILE A 112 -6.16 -0.69 13.66
N TYR A 113 -5.28 -1.36 14.37
CA TYR A 113 -5.08 -2.80 14.30
C TYR A 113 -5.59 -3.48 15.58
N ASN A 114 -6.30 -4.57 15.41
CA ASN A 114 -6.65 -5.49 16.49
C ASN A 114 -6.11 -6.87 16.12
N GLU A 115 -5.37 -7.49 17.02
CA GLU A 115 -4.65 -8.76 16.77
C GLU A 115 -5.56 -9.98 16.64
N GLY A 116 -6.77 -9.94 17.24
CA GLY A 116 -7.62 -11.14 17.34
C GLY A 116 -6.85 -12.32 17.95
N ASP A 117 -6.86 -13.46 17.24
CA ASP A 117 -6.09 -14.67 17.57
C ASP A 117 -4.74 -14.70 16.81
N GLY A 118 -4.45 -13.67 16.03
CA GLY A 118 -3.29 -13.58 15.14
C GLY A 118 -2.04 -13.01 15.80
N LYS A 119 -1.30 -12.20 15.06
CA LYS A 119 -0.02 -11.60 15.49
C LYS A 119 -0.25 -10.31 16.25
N ASP A 120 0.28 -10.22 17.46
CA ASP A 120 0.37 -8.97 18.21
C ASP A 120 1.50 -8.09 17.63
N LEU A 121 1.13 -6.94 17.04
CA LEU A 121 2.07 -5.97 16.46
C LEU A 121 2.61 -4.95 17.48
N GLY A 122 2.10 -5.00 18.72
CA GLY A 122 2.64 -4.25 19.84
C GLY A 122 1.97 -2.90 20.10
N HIS A 123 1.08 -2.42 19.23
CA HIS A 123 0.36 -1.18 19.44
C HIS A 123 -0.97 -1.16 18.68
N LEU A 124 -1.95 -0.40 19.18
CA LEU A 124 -3.25 -0.24 18.53
C LEU A 124 -3.14 0.53 17.19
N VAL A 125 -2.30 1.57 17.16
CA VAL A 125 -2.05 2.36 15.95
C VAL A 125 -0.88 1.75 15.19
N GLU A 126 -1.13 1.41 13.95
CA GLU A 126 -0.14 0.83 13.03
C GLU A 126 -0.11 1.63 11.73
N PHE A 127 1.00 1.54 11.02
CA PHE A 127 1.24 2.21 9.74
C PHE A 127 1.50 1.16 8.67
N LYS A 128 0.66 1.16 7.62
CA LYS A 128 0.85 0.29 6.45
C LYS A 128 1.52 1.09 5.34
N SER A 129 2.67 0.61 4.88
CA SER A 129 3.31 1.05 3.63
C SER A 129 3.13 -0.05 2.59
N GLU A 130 2.61 0.29 1.41
CA GLU A 130 2.31 -0.68 0.36
C GLU A 130 2.86 -0.24 -0.99
N LEU A 131 3.32 -1.20 -1.76
CA LEU A 131 3.70 -1.06 -3.17
C LEU A 131 2.85 -2.02 -3.99
N GLN A 132 2.04 -1.48 -4.91
CA GLN A 132 1.18 -2.24 -5.81
C GLN A 132 1.64 -2.08 -7.25
N LEU A 133 1.61 -3.16 -8.01
CA LEU A 133 1.73 -3.19 -9.46
C LEU A 133 0.42 -3.73 -10.03
N SER A 134 -0.18 -3.04 -10.98
CA SER A 134 -1.41 -3.46 -11.64
C SER A 134 -1.35 -3.27 -13.16
N PHE A 135 -2.20 -3.97 -13.88
CA PHE A 135 -2.38 -3.85 -15.33
C PHE A 135 -3.87 -3.92 -15.68
N ASP A 136 -4.24 -3.24 -16.77
CA ASP A 136 -5.62 -3.22 -17.22
C ASP A 136 -6.04 -4.62 -17.71
N LEU A 137 -7.16 -5.11 -17.20
CA LEU A 137 -7.73 -6.42 -17.55
C LEU A 137 -8.92 -6.27 -18.49
N PHE A 138 -9.89 -5.44 -18.09
CA PHE A 138 -11.09 -5.10 -18.84
C PHE A 138 -11.34 -3.60 -18.71
N GLU A 139 -12.36 -3.08 -19.39
CA GLU A 139 -12.79 -1.71 -19.23
C GLU A 139 -13.05 -1.38 -17.75
N ASN A 140 -12.40 -0.33 -17.25
CA ASN A 140 -12.46 0.13 -15.86
C ASN A 140 -12.10 -0.95 -14.81
N SER A 141 -11.28 -1.94 -15.18
CA SER A 141 -10.88 -3.01 -14.26
C SER A 141 -9.41 -3.36 -14.42
N GLN A 142 -8.74 -3.60 -13.29
CA GLN A 142 -7.33 -3.97 -13.25
C GLN A 142 -7.11 -5.19 -12.36
N LEU A 143 -6.07 -5.97 -12.71
CA LEU A 143 -5.49 -6.96 -11.82
C LEU A 143 -4.13 -6.49 -11.35
N GLY A 144 -3.81 -6.77 -10.10
CA GLY A 144 -2.54 -6.38 -9.51
C GLY A 144 -2.02 -7.36 -8.48
N MET A 145 -0.79 -7.09 -8.09
CA MET A 145 -0.14 -7.69 -6.92
C MET A 145 0.43 -6.57 -6.07
N SER A 146 0.36 -6.74 -4.77
CA SER A 146 0.99 -5.81 -3.83
C SER A 146 1.79 -6.51 -2.76
N TYR A 147 2.77 -5.76 -2.26
CA TYR A 147 3.53 -6.06 -1.05
C TYR A 147 3.29 -4.93 -0.06
N ASN A 148 3.00 -5.27 1.18
CA ASN A 148 2.94 -4.29 2.25
C ASN A 148 3.74 -4.70 3.48
N HIS A 149 4.08 -3.68 4.25
CA HIS A 149 4.63 -3.77 5.58
C HIS A 149 3.76 -2.96 6.53
N ILE A 150 3.35 -3.59 7.63
CA ILE A 150 2.63 -2.94 8.73
C ILE A 150 3.53 -2.93 9.96
N SER A 151 3.65 -1.77 10.61
CA SER A 151 4.43 -1.61 11.84
C SER A 151 4.01 -0.38 12.62
N ASN A 152 4.25 -0.36 13.93
CA ASN A 152 3.86 0.78 14.79
C ASN A 152 4.90 1.91 14.85
N ALA A 153 5.94 1.88 14.03
CA ALA A 153 7.02 2.88 14.03
C ALA A 153 7.64 3.10 15.44
N SER A 154 7.69 2.05 16.25
CA SER A 154 8.18 2.09 17.65
C SER A 154 7.34 2.95 18.60
N LEU A 155 6.04 3.09 18.36
CA LEU A 155 5.11 3.70 19.31
C LEU A 155 4.82 2.78 20.51
N GLY A 156 4.90 1.46 20.34
CA GLY A 156 4.76 0.45 21.39
C GLY A 156 6.10 0.02 21.99
N GLU A 157 6.04 -0.81 23.03
CA GLU A 157 7.22 -1.42 23.66
C GLU A 157 7.93 -2.42 22.74
N LYS A 158 7.20 -3.01 21.80
CA LYS A 158 7.70 -3.91 20.73
C LYS A 158 7.17 -3.48 19.39
N ASN A 159 7.93 -3.76 18.34
CA ASN A 159 7.56 -3.47 16.95
C ASN A 159 7.99 -4.61 16.03
N PRO A 160 7.35 -5.79 16.10
CA PRO A 160 7.73 -6.94 15.28
C PRO A 160 7.42 -6.74 13.79
N GLY A 161 6.40 -5.91 13.48
CA GLY A 161 5.89 -5.72 12.14
C GLY A 161 5.28 -6.97 11.51
N ALA A 162 4.65 -6.80 10.34
CA ALA A 162 4.15 -7.89 9.50
C ALA A 162 4.33 -7.55 8.03
N ASN A 163 4.72 -8.55 7.23
CA ASN A 163 4.92 -8.42 5.79
C ASN A 163 3.90 -9.27 5.03
N SER A 164 3.21 -8.69 4.04
CA SER A 164 2.13 -9.38 3.34
C SER A 164 2.27 -9.26 1.82
N TYR A 165 1.85 -10.31 1.11
CA TYR A 165 1.62 -10.28 -0.34
C TYR A 165 0.15 -10.46 -0.63
N MET A 166 -0.36 -9.69 -1.58
CA MET A 166 -1.77 -9.72 -1.96
C MET A 166 -1.94 -9.73 -3.47
N PHE A 167 -3.02 -10.37 -3.91
CA PHE A 167 -3.61 -10.22 -5.22
C PHE A 167 -4.73 -9.20 -5.13
N ASN A 168 -4.80 -8.30 -6.10
CA ASN A 168 -5.69 -7.15 -6.11
C ASN A 168 -6.59 -7.21 -7.35
N PHE A 169 -7.87 -6.94 -7.16
CA PHE A 169 -8.81 -6.66 -8.23
C PHE A 169 -9.40 -5.26 -8.02
N LEU A 170 -9.08 -4.35 -8.95
CA LEU A 170 -9.50 -2.97 -8.90
C LEU A 170 -10.61 -2.73 -9.90
N LYS A 171 -11.64 -1.99 -9.48
CA LYS A 171 -12.78 -1.61 -10.32
C LYS A 171 -13.10 -0.14 -10.12
N GLN A 172 -13.12 0.61 -11.22
CA GLN A 172 -13.54 2.02 -11.26
C GLN A 172 -15.04 2.11 -11.62
N PHE A 173 -15.73 3.07 -11.00
CA PHE A 173 -17.17 3.32 -11.15
C PHE A 173 -17.46 4.78 -11.46
#